data_cdea9ba54da91b88e447f02cb2b3b471
#
_entry.id   cdea9ba54da91b88e447f02cb2b3b471
#
_cell.length_a   1.000
_cell.length_b   1.000
_cell.length_c   1.000
_cell.angle_alpha   90.00
_cell.angle_beta   90.00
_cell.angle_gamma   90.00
#
_symmetry.space_group_name_H-M   'P 1'
#
loop_
_entity.id
_entity.type
_entity.pdbx_description
1 polymer ?
#
loop_
_entity_poly.entity_id
_entity_poly.type
_entity_poly.pdbx_seq_one_letter_code
_entity_poly.pdbx_strand_id
1 'polypeptide(L)'
;MRILFYRWKAYNQFDLIQNLEQRGHIVDEITGEMANYESDEPFALSLREQFDRAEYDLVMTVNFFPLISNECEKRRIRYVAWCCDSPISAMYNDAVFNKSNIIFTFDLWNQLEFKDMGAPVYYLPLCADTVRNDKITGGAVPDGYDYDISFVGSMYKKNMYDEVYDHMTDYLKGYFDAALKMQVNINEYMIEDILDGKILAEIERHFVLNKSEHSFQKLAPVSYTHLRAHETSAH
;
A
#
# COMPACT_ATOMS: atom_id res chain seq x y z
N MET A 1 8.92 21.99 11.75
CA MET A 1 8.70 21.78 10.30
C MET A 1 7.25 22.09 9.99
N ARG A 2 6.98 22.54 8.77
CA ARG A 2 5.63 22.65 8.22
C ARG A 2 5.40 21.48 7.26
N ILE A 3 4.38 20.69 7.55
CA ILE A 3 4.09 19.41 6.87
C ILE A 3 2.74 19.54 6.17
N LEU A 4 2.67 19.18 4.89
CA LEU A 4 1.40 18.97 4.22
C LEU A 4 1.03 17.49 4.32
N PHE A 5 -0.06 17.18 5.00
CA PHE A 5 -0.51 15.82 5.21
C PHE A 5 -1.71 15.51 4.31
N TYR A 6 -1.60 14.48 3.45
CA TYR A 6 -2.75 14.00 2.70
C TYR A 6 -3.59 13.06 3.57
N ARG A 7 -4.78 13.52 3.90
CA ARG A 7 -5.74 12.79 4.72
C ARG A 7 -6.79 12.11 3.84
N TRP A 8 -6.69 10.82 3.76
CA TRP A 8 -7.65 9.93 3.11
C TRP A 8 -8.33 9.02 4.15
N LYS A 9 -8.80 7.83 3.83
CA LYS A 9 -9.54 6.96 4.78
C LYS A 9 -8.65 6.02 5.61
N ALA A 10 -7.39 6.37 5.90
CA ALA A 10 -6.52 5.53 6.72
C ALA A 10 -6.86 5.65 8.22
N TYR A 11 -6.77 4.56 8.96
CA TYR A 11 -7.17 4.50 10.37
C TYR A 11 -6.24 5.27 11.30
N ASN A 12 -4.95 5.27 11.02
CA ASN A 12 -3.89 5.81 11.89
C ASN A 12 -3.51 7.26 11.59
N GLN A 13 -4.10 7.89 10.59
CA GLN A 13 -3.73 9.24 10.15
C GLN A 13 -3.93 10.31 11.25
N PHE A 14 -4.99 10.19 12.03
CA PHE A 14 -5.27 11.15 13.13
C PHE A 14 -4.23 11.04 14.23
N ASP A 15 -3.84 9.83 14.60
CA ASP A 15 -2.80 9.59 15.60
C ASP A 15 -1.46 10.17 15.14
N LEU A 16 -1.14 10.03 13.84
CA LEU A 16 0.07 10.62 13.24
C LEU A 16 0.04 12.16 13.30
N ILE A 17 -1.04 12.77 12.82
CA ILE A 17 -1.20 14.22 12.79
C ILE A 17 -1.05 14.77 14.23
N GLN A 18 -1.81 14.22 15.18
CA GLN A 18 -1.77 14.64 16.57
C GLN A 18 -0.36 14.51 17.19
N ASN A 19 0.34 13.41 16.92
CA ASN A 19 1.69 13.20 17.42
C ASN A 19 2.70 14.15 16.78
N LEU A 20 2.55 14.51 15.50
CA LEU A 20 3.39 15.52 14.84
C LEU A 20 3.17 16.91 15.45
N GLU A 21 1.91 17.32 15.66
CA GLU A 21 1.55 18.60 16.28
C GLU A 21 2.06 18.71 17.72
N GLN A 22 1.92 17.65 18.53
CA GLN A 22 2.45 17.59 19.89
C GLN A 22 3.98 17.73 19.95
N ARG A 23 4.69 17.39 18.88
CA ARG A 23 6.13 17.60 18.73
C ARG A 23 6.50 18.97 18.18
N GLY A 24 5.53 19.86 18.04
CA GLY A 24 5.74 21.25 17.60
C GLY A 24 5.86 21.41 16.08
N HIS A 25 5.37 20.45 15.29
CA HIS A 25 5.25 20.63 13.85
C HIS A 25 3.93 21.32 13.51
N ILE A 26 3.92 22.09 12.43
CA ILE A 26 2.70 22.66 11.84
C ILE A 26 2.23 21.66 10.78
N VAL A 27 1.01 21.17 10.93
CA VAL A 27 0.42 20.20 9.96
C VAL A 27 -0.75 20.85 9.26
N ASP A 28 -0.58 21.11 7.97
CA ASP A 28 -1.68 21.48 7.10
C ASP A 28 -2.23 20.21 6.42
N GLU A 29 -3.54 20.13 6.28
CA GLU A 29 -4.19 18.95 5.70
C GLU A 29 -4.70 19.24 4.30
N ILE A 30 -4.47 18.30 3.38
CA ILE A 30 -5.18 18.22 2.12
C ILE A 30 -6.09 16.99 2.15
N THR A 31 -7.36 17.19 1.81
CA THR A 31 -8.38 16.13 1.79
C THR A 31 -8.96 16.02 0.39
N GLY A 32 -9.56 14.89 0.09
CA GLY A 32 -10.18 14.59 -1.19
C GLY A 32 -9.91 13.14 -1.60
N GLU A 33 -10.81 12.55 -2.34
CA GLU A 33 -10.60 11.23 -2.90
C GLU A 33 -9.95 11.37 -4.28
N MET A 34 -8.87 10.63 -4.51
CA MET A 34 -8.30 10.48 -5.84
C MET A 34 -9.07 9.37 -6.57
N ALA A 35 -9.59 9.69 -7.75
CA ALA A 35 -10.21 8.69 -8.61
C ALA A 35 -9.16 7.72 -9.21
N ASN A 36 -7.94 8.21 -9.39
CA ASN A 36 -6.81 7.40 -9.86
C ASN A 36 -5.52 7.88 -9.17
N TYR A 37 -4.83 6.97 -8.50
CA TYR A 37 -3.59 7.26 -7.75
C TYR A 37 -2.39 7.61 -8.63
N GLU A 38 -2.45 7.32 -9.92
CA GLU A 38 -1.38 7.63 -10.88
C GLU A 38 -1.64 8.95 -11.60
N SER A 39 -2.93 9.28 -11.86
CA SER A 39 -3.33 10.46 -12.65
C SER A 39 -4.72 10.94 -12.26
N ASP A 40 -4.78 12.06 -11.57
CA ASP A 40 -6.00 12.77 -11.19
C ASP A 40 -5.74 14.26 -11.24
N GLU A 41 -6.06 14.90 -12.36
CA GLU A 41 -5.75 16.32 -12.56
C GLU A 41 -6.48 17.25 -11.57
N PRO A 42 -7.76 17.03 -11.22
CA PRO A 42 -8.41 17.81 -10.17
C PRO A 42 -7.68 17.76 -8.82
N PHE A 43 -7.24 16.57 -8.40
CA PHE A 43 -6.46 16.44 -7.17
C PHE A 43 -5.07 17.07 -7.30
N ALA A 44 -4.40 16.88 -8.42
CA ALA A 44 -3.09 17.49 -8.70
C ALA A 44 -3.14 19.01 -8.67
N LEU A 45 -4.20 19.63 -9.20
CA LEU A 45 -4.42 21.07 -9.13
C LEU A 45 -4.57 21.52 -7.67
N SER A 46 -5.39 20.84 -6.88
CA SER A 46 -5.56 21.16 -5.46
C SER A 46 -4.24 21.05 -4.69
N LEU A 47 -3.41 20.05 -5.00
CA LEU A 47 -2.09 19.88 -4.39
C LEU A 47 -1.13 21.01 -4.76
N ARG A 48 -1.11 21.40 -6.04
CA ARG A 48 -0.29 22.53 -6.53
C ARG A 48 -0.71 23.86 -5.90
N GLU A 49 -2.02 24.08 -5.71
CA GLU A 49 -2.52 25.26 -4.99
C GLU A 49 -2.03 25.29 -3.54
N GLN A 50 -1.94 24.14 -2.85
CA GLN A 50 -1.33 24.11 -1.51
C GLN A 50 0.14 24.50 -1.55
N PHE A 51 0.91 23.97 -2.51
CA PHE A 51 2.33 24.32 -2.71
C PHE A 51 2.55 25.81 -3.04
N ASP A 52 1.59 26.46 -3.71
CA ASP A 52 1.67 27.87 -4.03
C ASP A 52 1.25 28.78 -2.85
N ARG A 53 0.47 28.25 -1.90
CA ARG A 53 0.02 28.99 -0.70
C ARG A 53 1.06 29.04 0.40
N ALA A 54 1.89 28.02 0.55
CA ALA A 54 2.86 27.91 1.62
C ALA A 54 4.08 27.07 1.23
N GLU A 55 5.21 27.37 1.85
CA GLU A 55 6.39 26.52 1.78
C GLU A 55 6.26 25.35 2.77
N TYR A 56 6.44 24.14 2.27
CA TYR A 56 6.42 22.91 3.06
C TYR A 56 7.80 22.28 3.13
N ASP A 57 8.21 21.86 4.32
CA ASP A 57 9.43 21.10 4.52
C ASP A 57 9.31 19.68 3.95
N LEU A 58 8.06 19.12 4.00
CA LEU A 58 7.73 17.84 3.43
C LEU A 58 6.22 17.67 3.21
N VAL A 59 5.87 16.72 2.34
CA VAL A 59 4.53 16.15 2.23
C VAL A 59 4.54 14.77 2.87
N MET A 60 3.49 14.42 3.62
CA MET A 60 3.39 13.12 4.29
C MET A 60 2.08 12.40 3.96
N THR A 61 2.16 11.10 3.79
CA THR A 61 0.98 10.24 3.57
C THR A 61 1.08 8.94 4.37
N VAL A 62 -0.06 8.36 4.70
CA VAL A 62 -0.18 6.94 4.99
C VAL A 62 -0.35 6.21 3.66
N ASN A 63 0.47 5.22 3.40
CA ASN A 63 0.66 4.56 2.11
C ASN A 63 1.27 5.47 1.02
N PHE A 64 1.69 4.86 -0.07
CA PHE A 64 2.36 5.52 -1.17
C PHE A 64 1.37 5.91 -2.29
N PHE A 65 1.52 7.14 -2.81
CA PHE A 65 0.71 7.67 -3.90
C PHE A 65 1.61 8.20 -5.01
N PRO A 66 1.64 7.55 -6.19
CA PRO A 66 2.46 7.95 -7.33
C PRO A 66 2.25 9.40 -7.76
N LEU A 67 1.00 9.85 -7.83
CA LEU A 67 0.66 11.23 -8.20
C LEU A 67 1.30 12.25 -7.25
N ILE A 68 1.18 12.03 -5.93
CA ILE A 68 1.77 12.94 -4.91
C ILE A 68 3.29 12.93 -5.03
N SER A 69 3.89 11.75 -5.19
CA SER A 69 5.33 11.60 -5.40
C SER A 69 5.82 12.41 -6.60
N ASN A 70 5.13 12.30 -7.74
CA ASN A 70 5.48 13.01 -8.96
C ASN A 70 5.34 14.54 -8.82
N GLU A 71 4.31 15.03 -8.15
CA GLU A 71 4.14 16.46 -7.90
C GLU A 71 5.21 17.01 -6.94
N CYS A 72 5.57 16.23 -5.91
CA CYS A 72 6.66 16.57 -5.00
C CYS A 72 8.02 16.59 -5.71
N GLU A 73 8.30 15.62 -6.59
CA GLU A 73 9.54 15.58 -7.38
C GLU A 73 9.69 16.80 -8.27
N LYS A 74 8.62 17.24 -8.96
CA LYS A 74 8.60 18.46 -9.80
C LYS A 74 8.97 19.71 -9.01
N ARG A 75 8.53 19.79 -7.76
CA ARG A 75 8.76 20.94 -6.87
C ARG A 75 9.98 20.78 -5.97
N ARG A 76 10.64 19.62 -5.99
CA ARG A 76 11.75 19.26 -5.09
C ARG A 76 11.37 19.35 -3.60
N ILE A 77 10.11 19.05 -3.29
CA ILE A 77 9.61 18.94 -1.93
C ILE A 77 9.80 17.47 -1.49
N ARG A 78 10.31 17.24 -0.29
CA ARG A 78 10.45 15.88 0.25
C ARG A 78 9.09 15.23 0.41
N TYR A 79 8.96 13.99 -0.05
CA TYR A 79 7.76 13.19 0.12
C TYR A 79 8.04 12.00 1.03
N VAL A 80 7.29 11.91 2.13
CA VAL A 80 7.38 10.82 3.11
C VAL A 80 6.11 9.98 3.04
N ALA A 81 6.24 8.72 2.65
CA ALA A 81 5.15 7.75 2.68
C ALA A 81 5.40 6.73 3.80
N TRP A 82 4.46 6.58 4.72
CA TRP A 82 4.50 5.51 5.72
C TRP A 82 3.48 4.45 5.37
N CYS A 83 3.97 3.33 4.83
CA CYS A 83 3.15 2.22 4.34
C CYS A 83 2.69 1.36 5.51
N CYS A 84 1.38 1.24 5.68
CA CYS A 84 0.73 0.44 6.70
C CYS A 84 0.04 -0.79 6.12
N ASP A 85 -0.02 -0.90 4.80
CA ASP A 85 -0.44 -2.07 4.06
C ASP A 85 0.76 -2.71 3.35
N SER A 86 0.71 -4.00 3.11
CA SER A 86 1.72 -4.72 2.33
C SER A 86 1.10 -5.94 1.65
N PRO A 87 1.45 -6.12 0.37
CA PRO A 87 2.09 -5.17 -0.51
C PRO A 87 1.13 -4.07 -0.99
N ILE A 88 1.69 -2.93 -1.41
CA ILE A 88 0.92 -1.82 -1.98
C ILE A 88 1.16 -1.80 -3.49
N SER A 89 0.10 -2.05 -4.28
CA SER A 89 0.18 -2.06 -5.74
C SER A 89 0.72 -0.74 -6.33
N ALA A 90 0.40 0.38 -5.70
CA ALA A 90 0.87 1.70 -6.11
C ALA A 90 2.41 1.87 -6.04
N MET A 91 3.11 1.06 -5.23
CA MET A 91 4.58 1.10 -5.18
C MET A 91 5.24 0.51 -6.43
N TYR A 92 4.54 -0.32 -7.19
CA TYR A 92 5.02 -0.86 -8.47
C TYR A 92 4.83 0.14 -9.63
N ASN A 93 5.00 1.43 -9.34
CA ASN A 93 4.97 2.54 -10.29
C ASN A 93 6.33 3.23 -10.34
N ASP A 94 6.73 3.76 -11.51
CA ASP A 94 8.02 4.44 -11.69
C ASP A 94 8.25 5.59 -10.71
N ALA A 95 7.18 6.20 -10.22
CA ALA A 95 7.25 7.23 -9.20
C ALA A 95 7.94 6.77 -7.89
N VAL A 96 8.03 5.45 -7.63
CA VAL A 96 8.73 4.93 -6.46
C VAL A 96 10.22 5.31 -6.46
N PHE A 97 10.82 5.53 -7.63
CA PHE A 97 12.23 5.91 -7.81
C PHE A 97 12.51 7.40 -7.71
N ASN A 98 11.47 8.24 -7.51
CA ASN A 98 11.66 9.68 -7.38
C ASN A 98 12.61 10.00 -6.21
N LYS A 99 13.53 10.94 -6.43
CA LYS A 99 14.57 11.31 -5.44
C LYS A 99 14.02 12.07 -4.24
N SER A 100 12.85 12.67 -4.39
CA SER A 100 12.13 13.32 -3.30
C SER A 100 11.56 12.35 -2.27
N ASN A 101 11.44 11.07 -2.61
CA ASN A 101 10.80 10.07 -1.77
C ASN A 101 11.66 9.65 -0.57
N ILE A 102 10.97 9.39 0.54
CA ILE A 102 11.40 8.57 1.68
C ILE A 102 10.23 7.67 2.01
N ILE A 103 10.32 6.39 1.66
CA ILE A 103 9.22 5.45 1.81
C ILE A 103 9.55 4.49 2.95
N PHE A 104 8.67 4.40 3.94
CA PHE A 104 8.80 3.45 5.03
C PHE A 104 7.78 2.32 4.86
N THR A 105 8.23 1.08 5.03
CA THR A 105 7.38 -0.11 5.07
C THR A 105 7.72 -0.96 6.29
N PHE A 106 6.71 -1.63 6.84
CA PHE A 106 6.89 -2.58 7.94
C PHE A 106 7.22 -3.99 7.46
N ASP A 107 7.05 -4.25 6.16
CA ASP A 107 7.34 -5.54 5.54
C ASP A 107 8.81 -5.56 5.06
N LEU A 108 9.60 -6.41 5.70
CA LEU A 108 11.02 -6.53 5.39
C LEU A 108 11.27 -7.09 3.96
N TRP A 109 10.42 -8.02 3.49
CA TRP A 109 10.54 -8.55 2.13
C TRP A 109 10.28 -7.47 1.09
N ASN A 110 9.22 -6.71 1.28
CA ASN A 110 8.88 -5.59 0.41
C ASN A 110 9.99 -4.52 0.41
N GLN A 111 10.57 -4.23 1.59
CA GLN A 111 11.72 -3.33 1.69
C GLN A 111 12.94 -3.82 0.92
N LEU A 112 13.28 -5.12 1.04
CA LEU A 112 14.43 -5.70 0.33
C LEU A 112 14.20 -5.67 -1.18
N GLU A 113 13.03 -6.08 -1.66
CA GLU A 113 12.66 -6.06 -3.07
C GLU A 113 12.85 -4.66 -3.69
N PHE A 114 12.23 -3.64 -3.11
CA PHE A 114 12.33 -2.28 -3.65
C PHE A 114 13.72 -1.67 -3.50
N LYS A 115 14.44 -1.99 -2.43
CA LYS A 115 15.82 -1.57 -2.25
C LYS A 115 16.75 -2.16 -3.32
N ASP A 116 16.60 -3.43 -3.66
CA ASP A 116 17.37 -4.09 -4.71
C ASP A 116 17.08 -3.48 -6.09
N MET A 117 15.86 -2.99 -6.30
CA MET A 117 15.48 -2.22 -7.47
C MET A 117 16.02 -0.78 -7.46
N GLY A 118 16.62 -0.33 -6.36
CA GLY A 118 17.20 1.01 -6.20
C GLY A 118 16.22 2.09 -5.71
N ALA A 119 15.03 1.72 -5.24
CA ALA A 119 14.07 2.66 -4.68
C ALA A 119 14.43 3.08 -3.24
N PRO A 120 14.13 4.33 -2.81
CA PRO A 120 14.43 4.83 -1.46
C PRO A 120 13.41 4.31 -0.43
N VAL A 121 13.39 3.00 -0.21
CA VAL A 121 12.49 2.30 0.70
C VAL A 121 13.25 1.80 1.92
N TYR A 122 12.72 2.10 3.09
CA TYR A 122 13.32 1.84 4.39
C TYR A 122 12.39 1.02 5.27
N TYR A 123 12.95 0.14 6.09
CA TYR A 123 12.19 -0.63 7.06
C TYR A 123 11.84 0.24 8.27
N LEU A 124 10.57 0.29 8.61
CA LEU A 124 10.05 0.91 9.84
C LEU A 124 8.83 0.12 10.33
N PRO A 125 8.91 -0.53 11.49
CA PRO A 125 7.79 -1.26 12.06
C PRO A 125 6.57 -0.37 12.28
N LEU A 126 5.38 -0.96 12.23
CA LEU A 126 4.17 -0.29 12.68
C LEU A 126 4.26 -0.02 14.19
N CYS A 127 3.65 1.06 14.62
CA CYS A 127 3.60 1.44 16.02
C CYS A 127 2.17 1.79 16.44
N ALA A 128 1.94 1.74 17.74
CA ALA A 128 0.68 2.13 18.36
C ALA A 128 0.80 3.48 19.07
N ASP A 129 -0.27 4.25 19.07
CA ASP A 129 -0.37 5.43 19.93
C ASP A 129 -0.69 4.96 21.36
N THR A 130 0.36 4.88 22.18
CA THR A 130 0.25 4.42 23.57
C THR A 130 -0.55 5.39 24.42
N VAL A 131 -0.44 6.69 24.17
CA VAL A 131 -1.17 7.73 24.92
C VAL A 131 -2.68 7.62 24.68
N ARG A 132 -3.08 7.39 23.42
CA ARG A 132 -4.48 7.16 23.09
C ARG A 132 -4.99 5.85 23.68
N ASN A 133 -4.21 4.79 23.56
CA ASN A 133 -4.60 3.48 24.08
C ASN A 133 -4.75 3.50 25.60
N ASP A 134 -3.84 4.11 26.32
CA ASP A 134 -3.91 4.29 27.78
C ASP A 134 -5.16 5.08 28.21
N LYS A 135 -5.55 6.10 27.44
CA LYS A 135 -6.80 6.83 27.69
C LYS A 135 -8.04 5.96 27.48
N ILE A 136 -8.05 5.09 26.47
CA ILE A 136 -9.17 4.18 26.18
C ILE A 136 -9.30 3.12 27.26
N THR A 137 -8.20 2.55 27.71
CA THR A 137 -8.17 1.49 28.73
C THR A 137 -8.21 2.03 30.16
N GLY A 138 -8.05 3.34 30.35
CA GLY A 138 -7.88 3.96 31.68
C GLY A 138 -6.57 3.56 32.35
N GLY A 139 -5.58 3.05 31.59
CA GLY A 139 -4.33 2.51 32.12
C GLY A 139 -4.50 1.20 32.91
N ALA A 140 -5.68 0.61 32.90
CA ALA A 140 -5.96 -0.62 33.63
C ALA A 140 -5.39 -1.84 32.89
N VAL A 141 -4.70 -2.69 33.62
CA VAL A 141 -4.41 -4.05 33.16
C VAL A 141 -5.62 -4.93 33.53
N PRO A 142 -6.27 -5.61 32.58
CA PRO A 142 -7.42 -6.47 32.90
C PRO A 142 -7.01 -7.57 33.87
N ASP A 143 -7.86 -7.86 34.84
CA ASP A 143 -7.68 -9.00 35.79
C ASP A 143 -7.80 -10.37 35.05
N GLY A 144 -8.27 -10.38 33.81
CA GLY A 144 -8.41 -11.54 32.94
C GLY A 144 -8.83 -11.15 31.55
N TYR A 145 -8.83 -12.12 30.66
CA TYR A 145 -9.26 -12.00 29.28
C TYR A 145 -10.47 -12.89 29.01
N ASP A 146 -11.42 -12.40 28.22
CA ASP A 146 -12.59 -13.21 27.83
C ASP A 146 -12.21 -14.38 26.91
N TYR A 147 -11.08 -14.23 26.20
CA TYR A 147 -10.57 -15.19 25.21
C TYR A 147 -9.05 -15.27 25.28
N ASP A 148 -8.50 -16.50 25.19
CA ASP A 148 -7.05 -16.71 25.10
C ASP A 148 -6.49 -16.23 23.75
N ILE A 149 -7.28 -16.37 22.68
CA ILE A 149 -6.94 -15.94 21.31
C ILE A 149 -8.15 -15.25 20.70
N SER A 150 -7.94 -14.09 20.11
CA SER A 150 -8.97 -13.36 19.38
C SER A 150 -8.48 -12.90 18.02
N PHE A 151 -9.36 -12.86 17.03
CA PHE A 151 -9.12 -12.31 15.71
C PHE A 151 -10.18 -11.24 15.39
N VAL A 152 -9.70 -10.06 15.02
CA VAL A 152 -10.55 -8.97 14.54
C VAL A 152 -10.12 -8.61 13.13
N GLY A 153 -10.98 -8.85 12.14
CA GLY A 153 -10.66 -8.61 10.75
C GLY A 153 -11.79 -8.99 9.79
N SER A 154 -11.52 -8.84 8.50
CA SER A 154 -12.43 -9.25 7.44
C SER A 154 -12.22 -10.72 7.09
N MET A 155 -13.30 -11.42 6.74
CA MET A 155 -13.23 -12.78 6.16
C MET A 155 -12.92 -12.77 4.65
N TYR A 156 -12.65 -11.61 4.07
CA TYR A 156 -12.32 -11.43 2.65
C TYR A 156 -13.26 -12.17 1.68
N LYS A 157 -14.58 -12.21 2.01
CA LYS A 157 -15.61 -12.86 1.19
C LYS A 157 -15.77 -12.25 -0.21
N LYS A 158 -15.30 -11.03 -0.39
CA LYS A 158 -15.13 -10.35 -1.68
C LYS A 158 -13.69 -9.91 -1.75
N ASN A 159 -13.00 -10.30 -2.79
CA ASN A 159 -11.61 -9.99 -3.05
C ASN A 159 -11.41 -9.67 -4.52
N MET A 160 -10.29 -9.04 -4.84
CA MET A 160 -10.01 -8.64 -6.23
C MET A 160 -9.81 -9.85 -7.18
N TYR A 161 -9.42 -11.01 -6.65
CA TYR A 161 -9.33 -12.22 -7.47
C TYR A 161 -10.71 -12.61 -8.02
N ASP A 162 -11.76 -12.56 -7.19
CA ASP A 162 -13.13 -12.86 -7.62
C ASP A 162 -13.60 -11.89 -8.71
N GLU A 163 -13.23 -10.60 -8.60
CA GLU A 163 -13.56 -9.59 -9.61
C GLU A 163 -12.86 -9.87 -10.96
N VAL A 164 -11.61 -10.31 -10.90
CA VAL A 164 -10.82 -10.64 -12.10
C VAL A 164 -11.22 -12.00 -12.66
N TYR A 165 -11.62 -12.95 -11.80
CA TYR A 165 -11.95 -14.32 -12.16
C TYR A 165 -13.04 -14.40 -13.25
N ASP A 166 -14.08 -13.59 -13.15
CA ASP A 166 -15.18 -13.57 -14.10
C ASP A 166 -14.75 -13.16 -15.53
N HIS A 167 -13.64 -12.43 -15.62
CA HIS A 167 -13.05 -11.97 -16.89
C HIS A 167 -11.94 -12.89 -17.43
N MET A 168 -11.57 -13.95 -16.69
CA MET A 168 -10.57 -14.91 -17.12
C MET A 168 -11.10 -15.90 -18.15
N THR A 169 -10.20 -16.39 -19.02
CA THR A 169 -10.49 -17.57 -19.86
C THR A 169 -10.61 -18.82 -19.00
N ASP A 170 -11.28 -19.85 -19.53
CA ASP A 170 -11.39 -21.14 -18.83
C ASP A 170 -10.02 -21.76 -18.54
N TYR A 171 -9.04 -21.50 -19.41
CA TYR A 171 -7.66 -21.94 -19.20
C TYR A 171 -7.02 -21.25 -17.99
N LEU A 172 -7.12 -19.93 -17.89
CA LEU A 172 -6.58 -19.18 -16.75
C LEU A 172 -7.30 -19.53 -15.45
N LYS A 173 -8.63 -19.67 -15.49
CA LYS A 173 -9.42 -20.13 -14.33
C LYS A 173 -8.92 -21.47 -13.81
N GLY A 174 -8.81 -22.45 -14.69
CA GLY A 174 -8.32 -23.78 -14.31
C GLY A 174 -6.89 -23.77 -13.79
N TYR A 175 -6.05 -22.95 -14.37
CA TYR A 175 -4.66 -22.80 -13.93
C TYR A 175 -4.56 -22.19 -12.53
N PHE A 176 -5.21 -21.05 -12.29
CA PHE A 176 -5.18 -20.39 -10.98
C PHE A 176 -5.90 -21.18 -9.90
N ASP A 177 -7.02 -21.84 -10.22
CA ASP A 177 -7.70 -22.72 -9.27
C ASP A 177 -6.80 -23.89 -8.83
N ALA A 178 -6.03 -24.46 -9.76
CA ALA A 178 -5.06 -25.50 -9.43
C ALA A 178 -3.89 -24.95 -8.58
N ALA A 179 -3.37 -23.79 -8.96
CA ALA A 179 -2.30 -23.13 -8.25
C ALA A 179 -2.68 -22.82 -6.78
N LEU A 180 -3.87 -22.25 -6.58
CA LEU A 180 -4.39 -21.96 -5.25
C LEU A 180 -4.57 -23.20 -4.39
N LYS A 181 -5.15 -24.27 -4.98
CA LYS A 181 -5.31 -25.56 -4.27
C LYS A 181 -3.96 -26.17 -3.89
N MET A 182 -2.95 -26.03 -4.75
CA MET A 182 -1.59 -26.52 -4.45
C MET A 182 -0.98 -25.68 -3.31
N GLN A 183 -1.08 -24.35 -3.40
CA GLN A 183 -0.51 -23.45 -2.41
C GLN A 183 -1.04 -23.71 -0.99
N VAL A 184 -2.34 -23.96 -0.83
CA VAL A 184 -2.94 -24.32 0.47
C VAL A 184 -2.33 -25.58 1.10
N ASN A 185 -1.80 -26.50 0.28
CA ASN A 185 -1.22 -27.75 0.75
C ASN A 185 0.31 -27.73 0.90
N ILE A 186 0.96 -26.62 0.52
CA ILE A 186 2.41 -26.48 0.54
C ILE A 186 2.77 -25.33 1.49
N ASN A 187 3.63 -25.61 2.49
CA ASN A 187 4.08 -24.59 3.46
C ASN A 187 5.13 -23.63 2.89
N GLU A 188 5.46 -23.75 1.62
CA GLU A 188 6.40 -22.88 0.90
C GLU A 188 5.66 -22.06 -0.14
N TYR A 189 6.13 -20.83 -0.35
CA TYR A 189 5.57 -19.95 -1.34
C TYR A 189 6.00 -20.38 -2.74
N MET A 190 5.04 -20.75 -3.61
CA MET A 190 5.33 -21.31 -4.95
C MET A 190 4.75 -20.51 -6.12
N ILE A 191 3.95 -19.48 -5.84
CA ILE A 191 3.18 -18.82 -6.92
C ILE A 191 4.09 -18.11 -7.91
N GLU A 192 5.21 -17.51 -7.47
CA GLU A 192 6.18 -16.90 -8.37
C GLU A 192 6.81 -17.91 -9.32
N ASP A 193 7.10 -19.11 -8.84
CA ASP A 193 7.76 -20.16 -9.62
C ASP A 193 6.85 -20.73 -10.72
N ILE A 194 5.53 -20.68 -10.52
CA ILE A 194 4.56 -21.21 -11.47
C ILE A 194 4.06 -20.17 -12.48
N LEU A 195 4.22 -18.88 -12.24
CA LEU A 195 3.88 -17.82 -13.19
C LEU A 195 4.92 -17.75 -14.32
N ASP A 196 4.97 -18.76 -15.16
CA ASP A 196 5.89 -18.81 -16.28
C ASP A 196 5.52 -17.80 -17.40
N GLY A 197 6.45 -17.61 -18.35
CA GLY A 197 6.24 -16.69 -19.47
C GLY A 197 5.03 -16.98 -20.34
N LYS A 198 4.50 -18.22 -20.35
CA LYS A 198 3.30 -18.59 -21.13
C LYS A 198 2.03 -18.08 -20.43
N ILE A 199 1.95 -18.27 -19.13
CA ILE A 199 0.82 -17.77 -18.32
C ILE A 199 0.80 -16.26 -18.36
N LEU A 200 1.96 -15.64 -18.20
CA LEU A 200 2.10 -14.20 -18.27
C LEU A 200 1.66 -13.67 -19.65
N ALA A 201 2.05 -14.30 -20.76
CA ALA A 201 1.62 -13.92 -22.10
C ALA A 201 0.12 -14.13 -22.33
N GLU A 202 -0.48 -15.15 -21.70
CA GLU A 202 -1.93 -15.39 -21.77
C GLU A 202 -2.72 -14.34 -21.01
N ILE A 203 -2.24 -13.94 -19.82
CA ILE A 203 -2.79 -12.82 -19.04
C ILE A 203 -2.73 -11.54 -19.87
N GLU A 204 -1.58 -11.23 -20.43
CA GLU A 204 -1.36 -10.02 -21.25
C GLU A 204 -2.28 -9.96 -22.48
N ARG A 205 -2.56 -11.10 -23.09
CA ARG A 205 -3.44 -11.18 -24.26
C ARG A 205 -4.91 -10.87 -23.93
N HIS A 206 -5.37 -11.26 -22.74
CA HIS A 206 -6.77 -11.16 -22.36
C HIS A 206 -7.09 -9.92 -21.52
N PHE A 207 -6.15 -9.46 -20.71
CA PHE A 207 -6.33 -8.22 -19.95
C PHE A 207 -5.64 -7.10 -20.70
N VAL A 208 -6.43 -6.12 -21.18
CA VAL A 208 -5.88 -4.86 -21.74
C VAL A 208 -5.24 -4.09 -20.58
N LEU A 209 -3.99 -4.43 -20.33
CA LEU A 209 -3.18 -3.77 -19.34
C LEU A 209 -2.84 -2.38 -19.85
N ASN A 210 -3.08 -1.36 -19.05
CA ASN A 210 -2.57 -0.02 -19.34
C ASN A 210 -1.07 -0.15 -19.60
N LYS A 211 -0.68 0.08 -20.85
CA LYS A 211 0.68 -0.08 -21.37
C LYS A 211 1.62 1.02 -20.86
N SER A 212 1.91 1.05 -19.56
CA SER A 212 3.22 1.55 -19.13
C SER A 212 4.22 0.41 -19.31
N GLU A 213 5.43 0.69 -19.79
CA GLU A 213 6.45 -0.34 -20.09
C GLU A 213 6.75 -1.29 -18.91
N HIS A 214 6.36 -0.91 -17.70
CA HIS A 214 6.52 -1.68 -16.45
C HIS A 214 5.22 -2.34 -15.96
N SER A 215 4.08 -2.18 -16.64
CA SER A 215 2.76 -2.62 -16.14
C SER A 215 2.64 -4.13 -16.02
N PHE A 216 3.46 -4.88 -16.75
CA PHE A 216 3.41 -6.33 -16.77
C PHE A 216 4.11 -6.96 -15.56
N GLN A 217 5.26 -6.44 -15.15
CA GLN A 217 5.90 -6.79 -13.88
C GLN A 217 5.03 -6.42 -12.67
N LYS A 218 4.08 -5.47 -12.85
CA LYS A 218 3.17 -4.98 -11.82
C LYS A 218 1.96 -5.88 -11.57
N LEU A 219 1.52 -6.66 -12.54
CA LEU A 219 0.35 -7.55 -12.36
C LEU A 219 0.70 -8.89 -11.72
N ALA A 220 1.89 -9.41 -11.98
CA ALA A 220 2.37 -10.58 -11.27
C ALA A 220 2.35 -10.34 -9.75
N PRO A 221 2.89 -9.21 -9.21
CA PRO A 221 2.78 -8.90 -7.80
C PRO A 221 1.36 -8.64 -7.29
N VAL A 222 0.47 -8.02 -8.09
CA VAL A 222 -0.92 -7.75 -7.68
C VAL A 222 -1.73 -9.05 -7.61
N SER A 223 -1.61 -9.92 -8.58
CA SER A 223 -2.21 -11.28 -8.53
C SER A 223 -1.63 -12.07 -7.36
N TYR A 224 -0.34 -11.98 -7.13
CA TYR A 224 0.42 -12.51 -6.01
C TYR A 224 -0.07 -12.03 -4.66
N THR A 225 -0.26 -10.74 -4.49
CA THR A 225 -0.75 -10.11 -3.26
C THR A 225 -2.12 -10.63 -2.87
N HIS A 226 -3.01 -10.74 -3.83
CA HIS A 226 -4.37 -11.19 -3.59
C HIS A 226 -4.45 -12.68 -3.32
N LEU A 227 -3.60 -13.48 -3.96
CA LEU A 227 -3.45 -14.90 -3.66
C LEU A 227 -2.91 -15.10 -2.23
N ARG A 228 -1.94 -14.28 -1.80
CA ARG A 228 -1.38 -14.34 -0.44
C ARG A 228 -2.36 -13.89 0.66
N ALA A 229 -3.20 -12.89 0.39
CA ALA A 229 -4.27 -12.49 1.31
C ALA A 229 -5.30 -13.61 1.53
N HIS A 230 -5.51 -14.48 0.54
CA HIS A 230 -6.32 -15.70 0.69
C HIS A 230 -5.67 -16.73 1.60
N GLU A 231 -4.35 -16.86 1.62
CA GLU A 231 -3.63 -17.83 2.45
C GLU A 231 -3.71 -17.48 3.92
N THR A 232 -3.55 -16.20 4.28
CA THR A 232 -3.61 -15.77 5.67
C THR A 232 -5.00 -15.90 6.30
N SER A 233 -6.05 -16.01 5.48
CA SER A 233 -7.43 -16.22 5.94
C SER A 233 -7.86 -17.71 5.97
N ALA A 234 -7.03 -18.64 5.47
CA ALA A 234 -7.31 -20.08 5.45
C ALA A 234 -6.64 -20.86 6.61
N HIS A 235 -5.89 -20.19 7.44
CA HIS A 235 -5.29 -20.67 8.68
C HIS A 235 -5.85 -19.87 9.86
#